data_e0cf664c0d265adbb711cb926ca7979e
#
_entry.id   e0cf664c0d265adbb711cb926ca7979e
#
_cell.length_a   1.000
_cell.length_b   1.000
_cell.length_c   1.000
_cell.angle_alpha   90.00
_cell.angle_beta   90.00
_cell.angle_gamma   90.00
#
_symmetry.space_group_name_H-M   'P 1'
#
loop_
_entity.id
_entity.type
_entity.pdbx_description
1 polymer ?
#
loop_
_entity_poly.entity_id
_entity_poly.type
_entity_poly.pdbx_seq_one_letter_code
_entity_poly.pdbx_strand_id
1 'polypeptide(L)'
;MMNKLIGILSIIALIVVVLSIITWNNNMTMEMQNSKNETSITNETSAEKETNTTNETEIVNEANTTSEEEIKSSNSQTGQSQESATVIQPKKGQPIKEFEIVAKESEIEFKQGITLPVWTYGGTVPGTEIRVTEGDYVRVNLTNTLVVPITIHWHGYPVKSEMDGIPGYTQDAVLPGESFTYEFSADYIGTYWYHSHQESSKQVDMGLYGALIVEPKVKPDIDKEFTLIFDEWMEEYEEDMSMSMPNDNTNDTMNMDNESNTSETSGMNENNPEMEEEKMMKELYNIYTVNGKSGELISPLAVNIGDVVKLRFINAGYRSHGIHIPGQVVKIVSTDGQNIMGAEEIKDQIITIAPGERYDVEFVVQSDQSFVIDVHDENLYNDQLKIPVVVDGESDKILVEDITKELLNFDLSGYGSYSEGQFTIDQEYDVEQGIELNSKVDNNKLEYTINGTTFDESQPITIKTGDIIKLTYENKSLVDHPMHLHGHFFQILSKDDIPFTGAPIWKDTLLIKPGEKYVIAFKADNPGNWVQHCHELHHASAGMMQKIIYSDYKSSYTPDPNNTVNKPE
;
A
#
# COMPACT_ATOMS: atom_id res chain seq x y z
N MET A 1 37.61 -18.78 -41.64
CA MET A 1 38.13 -17.42 -41.36
C MET A 1 37.14 -16.58 -40.56
N MET A 2 35.84 -16.65 -40.82
CA MET A 2 34.78 -15.84 -40.19
C MET A 2 34.69 -16.02 -38.65
N ASN A 3 34.74 -17.25 -38.15
CA ASN A 3 34.65 -17.51 -36.72
C ASN A 3 35.86 -17.02 -35.88
N LYS A 4 37.05 -16.84 -36.50
CA LYS A 4 38.21 -16.22 -35.83
C LYS A 4 38.08 -14.70 -35.76
N LEU A 5 37.38 -14.07 -36.72
CA LEU A 5 37.18 -12.62 -36.76
C LEU A 5 36.14 -12.19 -35.68
N ILE A 6 35.08 -13.00 -35.50
CA ILE A 6 34.05 -12.76 -34.48
C ILE A 6 34.67 -12.86 -33.08
N GLY A 7 35.51 -13.87 -32.81
CA GLY A 7 36.20 -14.00 -31.52
C GLY A 7 37.14 -12.83 -31.17
N ILE A 8 37.81 -12.25 -32.18
CA ILE A 8 38.68 -11.09 -31.97
C ILE A 8 37.88 -9.81 -31.72
N LEU A 9 36.74 -9.62 -32.40
CA LEU A 9 35.84 -8.49 -32.15
C LEU A 9 35.21 -8.53 -30.74
N SER A 10 34.82 -9.70 -30.28
CA SER A 10 34.28 -9.87 -28.90
C SER A 10 35.33 -9.56 -27.82
N ILE A 11 36.58 -9.95 -28.02
CA ILE A 11 37.68 -9.64 -27.09
C ILE A 11 38.00 -8.13 -27.07
N ILE A 12 37.95 -7.47 -28.24
CA ILE A 12 38.18 -6.02 -28.30
C ILE A 12 37.03 -5.26 -27.64
N ALA A 13 35.78 -5.69 -27.81
CA ALA A 13 34.62 -5.09 -27.11
C ALA A 13 34.75 -5.22 -25.60
N LEU A 14 35.14 -6.40 -25.10
CA LEU A 14 35.34 -6.62 -23.66
C LEU A 14 36.47 -5.73 -23.08
N ILE A 15 37.57 -5.55 -23.83
CA ILE A 15 38.67 -4.68 -23.40
C ILE A 15 38.23 -3.21 -23.34
N VAL A 16 37.40 -2.75 -24.26
CA VAL A 16 36.88 -1.37 -24.25
C VAL A 16 35.98 -1.13 -23.06
N VAL A 17 35.10 -2.09 -22.71
CA VAL A 17 34.23 -1.99 -21.54
C VAL A 17 35.05 -1.96 -20.25
N VAL A 18 36.02 -2.84 -20.08
CA VAL A 18 36.91 -2.87 -18.91
C VAL A 18 37.71 -1.57 -18.78
N LEU A 19 38.21 -1.01 -19.87
CA LEU A 19 38.92 0.27 -19.82
C LEU A 19 38.00 1.44 -19.48
N SER A 20 36.74 1.40 -19.91
CA SER A 20 35.74 2.41 -19.56
C SER A 20 35.38 2.38 -18.06
N ILE A 21 35.24 1.18 -17.47
CA ILE A 21 34.99 1.01 -16.03
C ILE A 21 36.20 1.49 -15.21
N ILE A 22 37.42 1.22 -15.64
CA ILE A 22 38.64 1.67 -14.95
C ILE A 22 38.76 3.21 -14.98
N THR A 23 38.42 3.84 -16.11
CA THR A 23 38.44 5.31 -16.21
C THR A 23 37.34 5.96 -15.40
N TRP A 24 36.17 5.38 -15.33
CA TRP A 24 35.07 5.85 -14.49
C TRP A 24 35.40 5.74 -12.99
N ASN A 25 35.93 4.60 -12.54
CA ASN A 25 36.35 4.41 -11.14
C ASN A 25 37.49 5.37 -10.74
N ASN A 26 38.42 5.67 -11.64
CA ASN A 26 39.50 6.61 -11.35
C ASN A 26 39.00 8.06 -11.26
N ASN A 27 37.98 8.44 -12.03
CA ASN A 27 37.34 9.76 -11.92
C ASN A 27 36.57 9.91 -10.60
N MET A 28 35.82 8.88 -10.18
CA MET A 28 35.11 8.86 -8.91
C MET A 28 36.06 8.98 -7.70
N THR A 29 37.23 8.32 -7.75
CA THR A 29 38.26 8.41 -6.70
C THR A 29 38.88 9.79 -6.61
N MET A 30 39.03 10.50 -7.76
CA MET A 30 39.53 11.87 -7.77
C MET A 30 38.50 12.88 -7.23
N GLU A 31 37.22 12.69 -7.49
CA GLU A 31 36.15 13.53 -6.93
C GLU A 31 36.03 13.36 -5.42
N MET A 32 36.10 12.12 -4.91
CA MET A 32 36.12 11.86 -3.45
C MET A 32 37.37 12.40 -2.74
N GLN A 33 38.52 12.50 -3.40
CA GLN A 33 39.71 13.13 -2.83
C GLN A 33 39.63 14.66 -2.84
N ASN A 34 38.98 15.25 -3.84
CA ASN A 34 38.75 16.69 -3.86
C ASN A 34 37.75 17.12 -2.79
N SER A 35 36.67 16.38 -2.56
CA SER A 35 35.70 16.68 -1.51
C SER A 35 36.30 16.58 -0.08
N LYS A 36 37.24 15.66 0.14
CA LYS A 36 37.97 15.54 1.43
C LYS A 36 38.98 16.65 1.65
N ASN A 37 39.51 17.27 0.62
CA ASN A 37 40.44 18.41 0.74
C ASN A 37 39.73 19.75 1.00
N GLU A 38 38.48 19.93 0.61
CA GLU A 38 37.71 21.13 0.92
C GLU A 38 37.22 21.16 2.37
N THR A 39 37.04 20.00 3.02
CA THR A 39 36.60 19.91 4.42
C THR A 39 37.73 20.07 5.44
N SER A 40 38.99 20.13 5.03
CA SER A 40 40.18 20.23 5.94
C SER A 40 40.75 21.63 6.14
N ILE A 41 40.14 22.67 5.54
CA ILE A 41 40.69 24.06 5.61
C ILE A 41 39.94 24.97 6.62
N THR A 42 38.88 24.52 7.29
CA THR A 42 38.08 25.37 8.19
C THR A 42 38.15 25.08 9.68
N ASN A 43 39.11 24.26 10.16
CA ASN A 43 39.25 23.99 11.60
C ASN A 43 40.69 24.11 12.10
N GLU A 44 41.20 25.35 12.09
CA GLU A 44 42.31 25.75 12.99
C GLU A 44 42.16 27.23 13.32
N THR A 45 41.62 27.53 14.48
CA THR A 45 42.05 28.59 15.43
C THR A 45 41.03 28.72 16.56
N SER A 46 41.33 28.23 17.68
CA SER A 46 41.49 28.87 18.99
C SER A 46 41.23 27.91 20.14
N ALA A 47 42.32 27.42 20.67
CA ALA A 47 42.38 26.83 22.02
C ALA A 47 42.99 27.89 22.94
N GLU A 48 42.45 28.02 24.11
CA GLU A 48 43.02 28.40 25.43
C GLU A 48 41.94 29.09 26.28
N LYS A 49 41.58 28.80 27.51
CA LYS A 49 42.24 28.19 28.66
C LYS A 49 41.23 28.03 29.80
N GLU A 50 41.36 26.93 30.50
CA GLU A 50 40.96 26.61 31.87
C GLU A 50 40.49 27.74 32.81
N THR A 51 39.52 27.53 33.70
CA THR A 51 39.74 26.97 35.07
C THR A 51 38.42 26.75 35.85
N ASN A 52 38.45 25.69 36.66
CA ASN A 52 37.61 25.26 37.76
C ASN A 52 36.91 26.34 38.59
N THR A 53 35.71 26.12 39.08
CA THR A 53 35.44 25.78 40.50
C THR A 53 33.97 25.45 40.77
N THR A 54 33.77 24.44 41.57
CA THR A 54 32.60 23.96 42.32
C THR A 54 31.86 25.05 43.11
N ASN A 55 30.53 24.96 43.24
CA ASN A 55 29.84 24.64 44.49
C ASN A 55 28.29 24.74 44.36
N GLU A 56 27.68 23.84 45.10
CA GLU A 56 26.27 23.67 45.43
C GLU A 56 25.65 24.92 46.12
N THR A 57 24.36 25.09 46.01
CA THR A 57 23.34 25.05 47.06
C THR A 57 21.98 25.65 46.67
N GLU A 58 21.00 24.82 46.78
CA GLU A 58 19.62 24.97 47.31
C GLU A 58 18.88 26.34 47.42
N ILE A 59 17.61 26.25 46.96
CA ILE A 59 16.32 26.51 47.67
C ILE A 59 15.68 27.93 47.56
N VAL A 60 14.37 27.84 47.25
CA VAL A 60 13.15 28.52 47.74
C VAL A 60 12.50 29.62 46.85
N ASN A 61 11.26 29.26 46.48
CA ASN A 61 10.02 30.00 46.25
C ASN A 61 9.98 31.51 46.51
N GLU A 62 9.32 32.26 45.67
CA GLU A 62 7.96 32.81 45.92
C GLU A 62 7.47 33.73 44.80
N ALA A 63 6.15 33.78 44.73
CA ALA A 63 5.33 34.53 43.77
C ALA A 63 5.44 36.06 43.90
N ASN A 64 5.20 36.78 42.84
CA ASN A 64 4.07 37.72 42.67
C ASN A 64 4.16 38.66 41.47
N THR A 65 3.08 38.65 40.71
CA THR A 65 2.28 39.76 40.07
C THR A 65 2.92 41.04 39.55
N THR A 66 2.38 41.35 38.36
CA THR A 66 1.95 42.64 37.77
C THR A 66 2.98 43.51 37.03
N SER A 67 2.68 43.78 35.84
CA SER A 67 2.18 44.96 35.14
C SER A 67 2.86 45.24 33.80
N GLU A 68 2.03 45.67 32.88
CA GLU A 68 2.25 46.12 31.52
C GLU A 68 3.28 47.27 31.44
N GLU A 69 4.05 47.31 30.35
CA GLU A 69 4.26 48.54 29.57
C GLU A 69 4.85 48.24 28.17
N GLU A 70 4.24 48.83 27.16
CA GLU A 70 4.63 48.87 25.76
C GLU A 70 5.98 49.57 25.54
N ILE A 71 6.81 49.04 24.63
CA ILE A 71 7.71 49.86 23.81
C ILE A 71 7.76 49.33 22.39
N LYS A 72 7.36 50.17 21.44
CA LYS A 72 7.49 50.00 19.98
C LYS A 72 8.91 50.25 19.49
N SER A 73 9.21 49.56 18.41
CA SER A 73 10.02 49.88 17.21
C SER A 73 11.18 48.92 17.00
N SER A 74 11.52 48.45 15.86
CA SER A 74 11.29 48.60 14.44
C SER A 74 12.17 47.58 13.69
N ASN A 75 11.58 46.99 12.64
CA ASN A 75 12.21 46.45 11.41
C ASN A 75 13.52 45.68 11.42
N SER A 76 13.44 44.39 11.02
CA SER A 76 14.02 43.98 9.73
C SER A 76 13.46 42.60 9.30
N GLN A 77 13.11 42.54 8.02
CA GLN A 77 12.61 41.35 7.30
C GLN A 77 13.62 40.22 7.32
N THR A 78 13.14 38.98 7.49
CA THR A 78 13.29 37.83 6.59
C THR A 78 12.84 36.57 7.34
N GLY A 79 12.02 35.77 6.70
CA GLY A 79 11.54 34.47 7.20
C GLY A 79 10.01 34.45 7.19
N GLN A 80 9.42 34.12 6.04
CA GLN A 80 8.03 33.67 6.01
C GLN A 80 7.96 32.34 6.80
N SER A 81 7.49 32.44 8.05
CA SER A 81 6.93 31.31 8.74
C SER A 81 5.64 30.93 8.01
N GLN A 82 5.61 29.75 7.43
CA GLN A 82 4.36 29.11 7.01
C GLN A 82 3.38 29.20 8.17
N GLU A 83 2.22 29.77 7.94
CA GLU A 83 1.10 29.69 8.89
C GLU A 83 0.78 28.21 9.09
N SER A 84 0.95 27.75 10.31
CA SER A 84 0.70 26.42 10.81
C SER A 84 -0.66 25.92 10.31
N ALA A 85 -0.65 24.81 9.56
CA ALA A 85 -1.79 23.95 9.37
C ALA A 85 -2.50 23.77 10.72
N THR A 86 -3.82 23.65 10.72
CA THR A 86 -4.62 23.47 11.95
C THR A 86 -4.15 22.21 12.65
N VAL A 87 -3.23 22.35 13.59
CA VAL A 87 -2.66 21.24 14.35
C VAL A 87 -3.82 20.58 15.07
N ILE A 88 -4.12 19.33 14.68
CA ILE A 88 -5.09 18.49 15.40
C ILE A 88 -4.53 18.33 16.81
N GLN A 89 -5.24 18.83 17.83
CA GLN A 89 -4.79 18.74 19.21
C GLN A 89 -5.48 17.59 19.92
N PRO A 90 -4.76 16.81 20.74
CA PRO A 90 -5.38 15.77 21.55
C PRO A 90 -6.42 16.38 22.49
N LYS A 91 -7.56 15.71 22.63
CA LYS A 91 -8.58 16.09 23.62
C LYS A 91 -7.99 16.00 25.04
N LYS A 92 -8.43 16.86 25.95
CA LYS A 92 -7.93 16.85 27.33
C LYS A 92 -8.08 15.46 27.97
N GLY A 93 -6.94 14.83 28.32
CA GLY A 93 -6.89 13.50 28.94
C GLY A 93 -6.92 12.33 27.96
N GLN A 94 -6.86 12.60 26.66
CA GLN A 94 -6.71 11.56 25.64
C GLN A 94 -5.28 10.99 25.71
N PRO A 95 -5.10 9.65 25.79
CA PRO A 95 -3.78 9.06 25.77
C PRO A 95 -3.07 9.37 24.43
N ILE A 96 -1.80 9.70 24.49
CA ILE A 96 -0.98 9.94 23.29
C ILE A 96 -0.08 8.73 23.07
N LYS A 97 -0.09 8.18 21.86
CA LYS A 97 0.81 7.16 21.37
C LYS A 97 1.72 7.78 20.33
N GLU A 98 3.00 7.78 20.60
CA GLU A 98 4.01 8.40 19.75
C GLU A 98 4.90 7.33 19.15
N PHE A 99 5.15 7.41 17.84
CA PHE A 99 5.96 6.49 17.08
C PHE A 99 7.02 7.27 16.30
N GLU A 100 8.25 6.80 16.36
CA GLU A 100 9.36 7.31 15.58
C GLU A 100 9.61 6.35 14.41
N ILE A 101 9.37 6.79 13.19
CA ILE A 101 9.59 6.02 11.96
C ILE A 101 10.72 6.67 11.17
N VAL A 102 11.79 5.94 10.98
CA VAL A 102 12.91 6.36 10.13
C VAL A 102 12.85 5.57 8.84
N ALA A 103 12.59 6.26 7.73
CA ALA A 103 12.71 5.65 6.42
C ALA A 103 14.18 5.54 6.03
N LYS A 104 14.63 4.33 5.70
CA LYS A 104 16.05 4.03 5.43
C LYS A 104 16.23 2.81 4.54
N GLU A 105 17.36 2.76 3.87
CA GLU A 105 17.80 1.57 3.16
C GLU A 105 18.14 0.42 4.13
N SER A 106 17.87 -0.80 3.70
CA SER A 106 18.17 -2.04 4.42
C SER A 106 18.44 -3.16 3.42
N GLU A 107 19.03 -4.26 3.92
CA GLU A 107 19.15 -5.51 3.17
C GLU A 107 18.34 -6.58 3.90
N ILE A 108 17.38 -7.21 3.21
CA ILE A 108 16.48 -8.22 3.79
C ILE A 108 16.64 -9.54 3.04
N GLU A 109 16.85 -10.63 3.78
CA GLU A 109 16.75 -11.98 3.24
C GLU A 109 15.27 -12.38 3.17
N PHE A 110 14.71 -12.42 1.96
CA PHE A 110 13.31 -12.78 1.71
C PHE A 110 13.12 -14.27 1.56
N LYS A 111 14.04 -14.92 0.87
CA LYS A 111 14.06 -16.35 0.59
C LYS A 111 15.45 -16.89 0.91
N GLN A 112 15.57 -18.14 1.24
CA GLN A 112 16.87 -18.72 1.62
C GLN A 112 17.95 -18.43 0.57
N GLY A 113 18.94 -17.65 0.97
CA GLY A 113 20.08 -17.26 0.13
C GLY A 113 19.81 -16.08 -0.82
N ILE A 114 18.59 -15.49 -0.81
CA ILE A 114 18.23 -14.32 -1.62
C ILE A 114 18.01 -13.13 -0.69
N THR A 115 18.95 -12.19 -0.73
CA THR A 115 18.90 -10.92 0.02
C THR A 115 18.80 -9.77 -0.97
N LEU A 116 17.78 -8.92 -0.80
CA LEU A 116 17.55 -7.78 -1.67
C LEU A 116 17.77 -6.46 -0.91
N PRO A 117 18.29 -5.43 -1.59
CA PRO A 117 18.27 -4.07 -1.09
C PRO A 117 16.85 -3.52 -1.13
N VAL A 118 16.39 -2.92 -0.03
CA VAL A 118 15.03 -2.42 0.13
C VAL A 118 15.00 -1.08 0.84
N TRP A 119 13.90 -0.36 0.70
CA TRP A 119 13.56 0.79 1.52
C TRP A 119 12.59 0.38 2.62
N THR A 120 12.77 0.88 3.81
CA THR A 120 12.00 0.41 4.97
C THR A 120 11.49 1.54 5.82
N TYR A 121 10.32 1.37 6.41
CA TYR A 121 9.86 2.16 7.54
C TYR A 121 10.29 1.49 8.86
N GLY A 122 11.47 1.88 9.37
CA GLY A 122 11.98 1.37 10.64
C GLY A 122 13.05 0.28 10.54
N GLY A 123 13.42 -0.18 9.33
CA GLY A 123 14.54 -1.11 9.10
C GLY A 123 14.16 -2.56 8.90
N THR A 124 12.87 -2.86 8.78
CA THR A 124 12.31 -4.19 8.46
C THR A 124 11.28 -4.09 7.35
N VAL A 125 10.97 -5.19 6.71
CA VAL A 125 9.83 -5.36 5.82
C VAL A 125 9.00 -6.53 6.36
N PRO A 126 7.71 -6.32 6.62
CA PRO A 126 7.01 -5.04 6.69
C PRO A 126 7.65 -4.07 7.68
N GLY A 127 7.37 -2.77 7.52
CA GLY A 127 7.78 -1.73 8.45
C GLY A 127 7.20 -1.89 9.85
N THR A 128 7.51 -0.97 10.76
CA THR A 128 7.06 -1.01 12.16
C THR A 128 5.54 -1.13 12.27
N GLU A 129 5.02 -2.17 12.91
CA GLU A 129 3.59 -2.27 13.22
C GLU A 129 3.19 -1.15 14.19
N ILE A 130 2.22 -0.34 13.78
CA ILE A 130 1.59 0.68 14.63
C ILE A 130 0.35 0.05 15.26
N ARG A 131 0.41 -0.24 16.58
CA ARG A 131 -0.69 -0.84 17.33
C ARG A 131 -1.14 0.08 18.43
N VAL A 132 -2.41 0.49 18.39
CA VAL A 132 -3.01 1.47 19.28
C VAL A 132 -4.39 0.99 19.73
N THR A 133 -4.96 1.67 20.74
CA THR A 133 -6.30 1.35 21.24
C THR A 133 -7.29 2.45 20.83
N GLU A 134 -8.51 2.07 20.53
CA GLU A 134 -9.62 3.00 20.26
C GLU A 134 -9.63 4.18 21.25
N GLY A 135 -9.64 5.38 20.69
CA GLY A 135 -9.61 6.64 21.45
C GLY A 135 -8.21 7.14 21.83
N ASP A 136 -7.14 6.43 21.49
CA ASP A 136 -5.79 6.99 21.59
C ASP A 136 -5.61 8.13 20.56
N TYR A 137 -4.77 9.09 20.90
CA TYR A 137 -4.25 10.07 19.96
C TYR A 137 -2.91 9.58 19.43
N VAL A 138 -2.82 9.43 18.12
CA VAL A 138 -1.64 8.87 17.45
C VAL A 138 -0.80 10.00 16.90
N ARG A 139 0.49 9.95 17.16
CA ARG A 139 1.50 10.82 16.56
C ARG A 139 2.58 9.96 15.94
N VAL A 140 2.84 10.14 14.66
CA VAL A 140 3.89 9.43 13.93
C VAL A 140 4.87 10.44 13.36
N ASN A 141 6.08 10.43 13.89
CA ASN A 141 7.18 11.28 13.46
C ASN A 141 7.97 10.52 12.37
N LEU A 142 7.73 10.86 11.11
CA LEU A 142 8.48 10.30 9.98
C LEU A 142 9.75 11.12 9.77
N THR A 143 10.90 10.44 9.73
CA THR A 143 12.17 11.03 9.29
C THR A 143 12.66 10.31 8.03
N ASN A 144 12.91 11.06 6.97
CA ASN A 144 13.40 10.52 5.71
C ASN A 144 14.92 10.54 5.66
N THR A 145 15.57 9.37 5.70
CA THR A 145 17.03 9.22 5.50
C THR A 145 17.38 8.56 4.16
N LEU A 146 16.36 8.29 3.32
CA LEU A 146 16.56 7.86 1.94
C LEU A 146 17.05 9.03 1.07
N VAL A 147 17.49 8.71 -0.14
CA VAL A 147 17.92 9.72 -1.13
C VAL A 147 16.77 10.21 -2.04
N VAL A 148 15.57 9.69 -1.82
CA VAL A 148 14.34 10.01 -2.55
C VAL A 148 13.30 10.65 -1.63
N PRO A 149 12.38 11.48 -2.16
CA PRO A 149 11.24 11.98 -1.40
C PRO A 149 10.25 10.85 -1.08
N ILE A 150 9.55 10.94 0.05
CA ILE A 150 8.59 9.92 0.52
C ILE A 150 7.36 10.56 1.16
N THR A 151 6.29 9.78 1.37
CA THR A 151 5.17 10.14 2.26
C THR A 151 4.71 8.92 3.05
N ILE A 152 3.74 9.07 3.96
CA ILE A 152 2.93 7.97 4.50
C ILE A 152 1.46 8.28 4.22
N HIS A 153 0.79 7.37 3.52
CA HIS A 153 -0.66 7.30 3.42
C HIS A 153 -1.19 6.24 4.40
N TRP A 154 -2.34 6.52 5.01
CA TRP A 154 -3.00 5.67 6.00
C TRP A 154 -4.14 4.91 5.33
N HIS A 155 -3.80 3.84 4.63
CA HIS A 155 -4.73 3.10 3.77
C HIS A 155 -5.94 2.57 4.54
N GLY A 156 -7.11 3.01 4.10
CA GLY A 156 -8.40 2.64 4.67
C GLY A 156 -8.72 3.30 6.00
N TYR A 157 -7.79 4.03 6.62
CA TYR A 157 -8.05 4.74 7.87
C TYR A 157 -8.50 6.18 7.59
N PRO A 158 -9.71 6.62 7.99
CA PRO A 158 -10.24 7.94 7.63
C PRO A 158 -9.61 9.06 8.48
N VAL A 159 -8.37 9.39 8.18
CA VAL A 159 -7.68 10.56 8.74
C VAL A 159 -8.31 11.86 8.25
N LYS A 160 -7.84 13.00 8.72
CA LYS A 160 -8.13 14.30 8.10
C LYS A 160 -7.33 14.42 6.79
N SER A 161 -7.89 15.11 5.80
CA SER A 161 -7.28 15.23 4.47
C SER A 161 -5.83 15.76 4.51
N GLU A 162 -5.50 16.64 5.46
CA GLU A 162 -4.15 17.15 5.65
C GLU A 162 -3.14 16.10 6.14
N MET A 163 -3.62 14.93 6.58
CA MET A 163 -2.81 13.82 7.07
C MET A 163 -2.85 12.60 6.13
N ASP A 164 -3.48 12.73 4.97
CA ASP A 164 -3.70 11.62 4.03
C ASP A 164 -2.43 11.18 3.29
N GLY A 165 -1.42 12.05 3.20
CA GLY A 165 -0.10 11.68 2.70
C GLY A 165 0.05 11.69 1.18
N ILE A 166 -0.87 12.31 0.41
CA ILE A 166 -0.77 12.37 -1.05
C ILE A 166 0.07 13.60 -1.45
N PRO A 167 1.25 13.37 -2.05
CA PRO A 167 2.16 14.46 -2.40
C PRO A 167 1.56 15.35 -3.51
N GLY A 168 1.68 16.66 -3.34
CA GLY A 168 1.14 17.64 -4.28
C GLY A 168 -0.38 17.80 -4.22
N TYR A 169 -1.08 17.08 -3.33
CA TYR A 169 -2.53 17.13 -3.19
C TYR A 169 -2.99 17.44 -1.76
N THR A 170 -2.41 16.77 -0.76
CA THR A 170 -2.70 17.01 0.67
C THR A 170 -1.49 17.54 1.44
N GLN A 171 -0.29 17.29 0.96
CA GLN A 171 0.99 17.74 1.50
C GLN A 171 2.06 17.76 0.40
N ASP A 172 3.25 18.28 0.71
CA ASP A 172 4.45 18.03 -0.08
C ASP A 172 5.12 16.73 0.37
N ALA A 173 5.83 16.06 -0.56
CA ALA A 173 6.65 14.91 -0.22
C ALA A 173 7.78 15.32 0.75
N VAL A 174 8.08 14.45 1.70
CA VAL A 174 9.14 14.65 2.70
C VAL A 174 10.50 14.41 2.03
N LEU A 175 11.29 15.46 1.85
CA LEU A 175 12.56 15.40 1.16
C LEU A 175 13.64 14.64 1.96
N PRO A 176 14.71 14.17 1.30
CA PRO A 176 15.87 13.59 1.98
C PRO A 176 16.40 14.47 3.12
N GLY A 177 16.50 13.91 4.33
CA GLY A 177 16.94 14.61 5.54
C GLY A 177 15.86 15.40 6.27
N GLU A 178 14.64 15.49 5.74
CA GLU A 178 13.52 16.17 6.36
C GLU A 178 12.64 15.22 7.18
N SER A 179 11.68 15.78 7.90
CA SER A 179 10.72 15.05 8.72
C SER A 179 9.32 15.63 8.57
N PHE A 180 8.30 14.77 8.75
CA PHE A 180 6.90 15.16 8.82
C PHE A 180 6.22 14.44 9.99
N THR A 181 5.28 15.12 10.66
CA THR A 181 4.53 14.52 11.76
C THR A 181 3.08 14.33 11.35
N TYR A 182 2.63 13.07 11.31
CA TYR A 182 1.24 12.69 11.11
C TYR A 182 0.54 12.60 12.46
N GLU A 183 -0.68 13.14 12.56
CA GLU A 183 -1.45 13.16 13.79
C GLU A 183 -2.92 12.85 13.53
N PHE A 184 -3.48 11.89 14.28
CA PHE A 184 -4.89 11.52 14.17
C PHE A 184 -5.41 10.86 15.46
N SER A 185 -6.74 10.80 15.63
CA SER A 185 -7.36 10.00 16.71
C SER A 185 -7.64 8.59 16.21
N ALA A 186 -7.37 7.58 17.02
CA ALA A 186 -7.69 6.19 16.76
C ALA A 186 -9.17 5.90 17.08
N ASP A 187 -10.07 6.45 16.25
CA ASP A 187 -11.53 6.39 16.50
C ASP A 187 -12.21 5.18 15.82
N TYR A 188 -11.54 4.52 14.87
CA TYR A 188 -12.06 3.40 14.07
C TYR A 188 -11.27 2.12 14.36
N ILE A 189 -11.91 1.15 15.01
CA ILE A 189 -11.33 -0.16 15.32
C ILE A 189 -11.17 -0.95 14.02
N GLY A 190 -10.04 -1.68 13.87
CA GLY A 190 -9.88 -2.55 12.70
C GLY A 190 -8.43 -2.82 12.32
N THR A 191 -8.30 -3.52 11.19
CA THR A 191 -7.05 -3.83 10.52
C THR A 191 -6.88 -2.90 9.34
N TYR A 192 -5.87 -2.08 9.42
CA TYR A 192 -5.46 -1.10 8.41
C TYR A 192 -3.98 -1.29 8.12
N TRP A 193 -3.47 -0.53 7.17
CA TRP A 193 -2.04 -0.50 6.87
C TRP A 193 -1.62 0.89 6.43
N TYR A 194 -0.35 1.11 6.23
CA TYR A 194 0.19 2.38 5.76
C TYR A 194 1.29 2.13 4.74
N HIS A 195 1.40 3.01 3.75
CA HIS A 195 2.41 2.90 2.71
C HIS A 195 2.78 4.26 2.13
N SER A 196 3.83 4.30 1.32
CA SER A 196 4.16 5.52 0.60
C SER A 196 3.16 5.78 -0.54
N HIS A 197 2.82 7.05 -0.74
CA HIS A 197 2.00 7.50 -1.87
C HIS A 197 2.79 8.44 -2.80
N GLN A 198 4.11 8.45 -2.69
CA GLN A 198 5.05 9.14 -3.56
C GLN A 198 5.69 8.12 -4.50
N GLU A 199 5.42 8.18 -5.82
CA GLU A 199 5.79 7.11 -6.77
C GLU A 199 5.40 5.75 -6.18
N SER A 200 4.10 5.59 -5.87
CA SER A 200 3.63 4.55 -4.94
C SER A 200 3.93 3.15 -5.45
N SER A 201 3.77 2.85 -6.75
CA SER A 201 4.12 1.55 -7.32
C SER A 201 5.56 1.17 -6.99
N LYS A 202 6.51 2.06 -7.25
CA LYS A 202 7.92 1.84 -6.97
C LYS A 202 8.22 1.76 -5.46
N GLN A 203 7.65 2.66 -4.67
CA GLN A 203 8.03 2.77 -3.26
C GLN A 203 7.42 1.69 -2.37
N VAL A 204 6.25 1.18 -2.73
CA VAL A 204 5.67 0.00 -2.08
C VAL A 204 6.46 -1.25 -2.47
N ASP A 205 6.78 -1.43 -3.76
CA ASP A 205 7.63 -2.53 -4.24
C ASP A 205 9.03 -2.54 -3.59
N MET A 206 9.53 -1.37 -3.23
CA MET A 206 10.79 -1.26 -2.49
C MET A 206 10.64 -1.55 -0.99
N GLY A 207 9.41 -1.70 -0.43
CA GLY A 207 9.15 -2.11 0.95
C GLY A 207 8.66 -1.00 1.88
N LEU A 208 8.24 0.16 1.36
CA LEU A 208 7.73 1.27 2.18
C LEU A 208 6.25 1.06 2.58
N TYR A 209 5.98 0.05 3.40
CA TYR A 209 4.67 -0.24 3.96
C TYR A 209 4.74 -0.90 5.34
N GLY A 210 3.62 -0.89 6.09
CA GLY A 210 3.50 -1.56 7.39
C GLY A 210 2.05 -1.58 7.90
N ALA A 211 1.78 -2.38 8.94
CA ALA A 211 0.44 -2.50 9.52
C ALA A 211 0.08 -1.36 10.48
N LEU A 212 -1.20 -0.94 10.45
CA LEU A 212 -1.85 -0.11 11.47
C LEU A 212 -3.01 -0.90 12.07
N ILE A 213 -2.91 -1.26 13.35
CA ILE A 213 -3.95 -2.00 14.07
C ILE A 213 -4.55 -1.12 15.15
N VAL A 214 -5.87 -0.92 15.08
CA VAL A 214 -6.61 -0.22 16.12
C VAL A 214 -7.44 -1.22 16.90
N GLU A 215 -7.03 -1.48 18.14
CA GLU A 215 -7.68 -2.43 19.04
C GLU A 215 -8.90 -1.80 19.76
N PRO A 216 -9.97 -2.58 20.04
CA PRO A 216 -11.05 -2.09 20.86
C PRO A 216 -10.60 -1.86 22.32
N LYS A 217 -11.23 -0.90 23.01
CA LYS A 217 -11.00 -0.66 24.45
C LYS A 217 -11.30 -1.90 25.30
N VAL A 218 -12.34 -2.63 24.92
CA VAL A 218 -12.68 -3.90 25.55
C VAL A 218 -12.13 -5.00 24.65
N LYS A 219 -11.05 -5.62 25.09
CA LYS A 219 -10.42 -6.68 24.31
C LYS A 219 -11.38 -7.85 24.11
N PRO A 220 -11.54 -8.37 22.90
CA PRO A 220 -12.25 -9.62 22.66
C PRO A 220 -11.52 -10.80 23.31
N ASP A 221 -12.24 -11.88 23.53
CA ASP A 221 -11.68 -13.12 24.07
C ASP A 221 -10.93 -13.89 22.96
N ILE A 222 -9.76 -13.38 22.64
CA ILE A 222 -8.83 -13.93 21.63
C ILE A 222 -7.55 -14.35 22.34
N ASP A 223 -7.17 -15.61 22.22
CA ASP A 223 -5.97 -16.18 22.86
C ASP A 223 -4.71 -15.89 22.04
N LYS A 224 -4.84 -15.94 20.71
CA LYS A 224 -3.74 -15.71 19.76
C LYS A 224 -4.18 -14.80 18.62
N GLU A 225 -3.31 -13.87 18.26
CA GLU A 225 -3.53 -12.98 17.13
C GLU A 225 -2.25 -12.89 16.29
N PHE A 226 -2.41 -12.95 14.97
CA PHE A 226 -1.31 -12.85 14.03
C PHE A 226 -1.68 -11.89 12.90
N THR A 227 -0.78 -10.96 12.58
CA THR A 227 -0.86 -10.09 11.40
C THR A 227 -0.01 -10.70 10.29
N LEU A 228 -0.61 -10.95 9.14
CA LEU A 228 -0.02 -11.61 7.98
C LEU A 228 -0.15 -10.68 6.78
N ILE A 229 0.98 -10.10 6.36
CA ILE A 229 1.05 -9.16 5.23
C ILE A 229 1.67 -9.89 4.05
N PHE A 230 0.91 -10.01 2.97
CA PHE A 230 1.33 -10.59 1.69
C PHE A 230 1.94 -9.53 0.80
N ASP A 231 2.95 -9.93 0.03
CA ASP A 231 3.63 -9.06 -0.93
C ASP A 231 4.46 -9.88 -1.92
N GLU A 232 4.74 -9.35 -3.09
CA GLU A 232 5.59 -9.95 -4.12
C GLU A 232 6.81 -9.06 -4.41
N TRP A 233 7.93 -9.75 -4.77
CA TRP A 233 9.22 -9.10 -5.00
C TRP A 233 9.86 -9.59 -6.28
N MET A 234 10.64 -8.71 -6.89
CA MET A 234 11.50 -9.02 -8.01
C MET A 234 12.90 -9.39 -7.51
N GLU A 235 13.44 -10.52 -7.96
CA GLU A 235 14.83 -10.91 -7.63
C GLU A 235 15.84 -9.91 -8.21
N GLU A 236 15.56 -9.37 -9.39
CA GLU A 236 16.33 -8.30 -10.02
C GLU A 236 15.39 -7.11 -10.27
N TYR A 237 15.62 -5.99 -9.60
CA TYR A 237 14.85 -4.77 -9.80
C TYR A 237 15.38 -4.01 -11.02
N GLU A 238 14.57 -3.84 -12.05
CA GLU A 238 14.89 -3.02 -13.22
C GLU A 238 14.42 -1.58 -12.99
N GLU A 239 15.35 -0.61 -12.94
CA GLU A 239 15.04 0.81 -12.68
C GLU A 239 14.14 1.47 -13.73
N ASP A 240 14.04 0.91 -14.93
CA ASP A 240 13.30 1.51 -16.05
C ASP A 240 12.11 0.62 -16.47
N MET A 241 11.15 0.45 -15.55
CA MET A 241 9.84 -0.16 -15.87
C MET A 241 8.91 0.85 -16.57
N SER A 242 9.44 1.77 -17.37
CA SER A 242 8.60 2.53 -18.29
C SER A 242 8.04 1.54 -19.31
N MET A 243 6.75 1.27 -19.24
CA MET A 243 6.02 0.33 -20.11
C MET A 243 6.00 0.83 -21.57
N SER A 244 7.15 0.80 -22.21
CA SER A 244 7.26 0.99 -23.65
C SER A 244 7.13 -0.37 -24.32
N MET A 245 6.02 -0.55 -25.04
CA MET A 245 5.78 -1.72 -25.87
C MET A 245 7.01 -2.05 -26.73
N PRO A 246 7.39 -3.32 -26.89
CA PRO A 246 8.45 -3.72 -27.80
C PRO A 246 8.17 -3.17 -29.20
N ASN A 247 9.12 -2.43 -29.74
CA ASN A 247 9.01 -1.85 -31.06
C ASN A 247 9.17 -2.97 -32.09
N ASP A 248 8.07 -3.65 -32.45
CA ASP A 248 8.06 -4.72 -33.45
C ASP A 248 8.19 -4.13 -34.86
N ASN A 249 9.43 -3.68 -35.20
CA ASN A 249 9.83 -3.30 -36.54
C ASN A 249 10.38 -4.51 -37.32
N THR A 250 9.75 -5.66 -37.26
CA THR A 250 9.97 -6.73 -38.21
C THR A 250 8.93 -6.65 -39.33
N ASN A 251 9.28 -5.92 -40.39
CA ASN A 251 8.61 -6.01 -41.67
C ASN A 251 8.80 -7.41 -42.28
N ASP A 252 8.00 -8.36 -41.85
CA ASP A 252 7.79 -9.60 -42.60
C ASP A 252 6.43 -9.55 -43.29
N THR A 253 6.49 -9.20 -44.55
CA THR A 253 5.37 -9.31 -45.50
C THR A 253 4.97 -10.77 -45.63
N MET A 254 3.94 -11.18 -44.91
CA MET A 254 3.23 -12.44 -45.20
C MET A 254 1.99 -12.17 -46.05
N ASN A 255 1.96 -12.83 -47.20
CA ASN A 255 0.85 -12.89 -48.14
C ASN A 255 -0.42 -13.42 -47.44
N MET A 256 -1.49 -12.65 -47.51
CA MET A 256 -2.84 -13.13 -47.19
C MET A 256 -3.38 -13.91 -48.39
N ASP A 257 -3.51 -15.22 -48.26
CA ASP A 257 -4.45 -16.00 -49.02
C ASP A 257 -5.70 -16.24 -48.21
N ASN A 258 -6.80 -15.84 -48.81
CA ASN A 258 -8.14 -15.73 -48.30
C ASN A 258 -8.83 -17.11 -48.30
N GLU A 259 -9.12 -17.73 -47.16
CA GLU A 259 -10.17 -18.76 -47.07
C GLU A 259 -11.06 -18.52 -45.85
N SER A 260 -12.31 -18.21 -46.14
CA SER A 260 -13.41 -18.08 -45.18
C SER A 260 -13.72 -19.44 -44.55
N ASN A 261 -13.67 -19.51 -43.22
CA ASN A 261 -14.49 -20.47 -42.49
C ASN A 261 -14.92 -19.91 -41.12
N THR A 262 -16.23 -19.72 -40.98
CA THR A 262 -16.92 -19.30 -39.79
C THR A 262 -16.94 -20.43 -38.75
N SER A 263 -16.32 -20.20 -37.60
CA SER A 263 -16.72 -20.82 -36.34
C SER A 263 -16.37 -19.86 -35.21
N GLU A 264 -17.40 -19.29 -34.60
CA GLU A 264 -17.31 -18.51 -33.38
C GLU A 264 -16.81 -19.43 -32.23
N THR A 265 -15.53 -19.35 -31.96
CA THR A 265 -14.98 -19.61 -30.65
C THR A 265 -14.27 -18.33 -30.24
N SER A 266 -14.68 -17.78 -29.12
CA SER A 266 -14.04 -16.63 -28.48
C SER A 266 -12.57 -16.96 -28.20
N GLY A 267 -11.71 -16.75 -29.20
CA GLY A 267 -10.27 -16.77 -29.04
C GLY A 267 -9.87 -15.45 -28.36
N MET A 268 -9.38 -15.55 -27.13
CA MET A 268 -8.61 -14.47 -26.53
C MET A 268 -7.45 -14.15 -27.47
N ASN A 269 -7.36 -12.88 -27.86
CA ASN A 269 -6.33 -12.41 -28.78
C ASN A 269 -5.01 -12.35 -27.99
N GLU A 270 -4.12 -13.31 -28.20
CA GLU A 270 -2.82 -13.43 -27.51
C GLU A 270 -1.90 -12.19 -27.67
N ASN A 271 -2.30 -11.20 -28.45
CA ASN A 271 -1.57 -9.95 -28.71
C ASN A 271 -2.26 -8.73 -28.09
N ASN A 272 -3.05 -8.90 -27.00
CA ASN A 272 -3.63 -7.74 -26.29
C ASN A 272 -2.59 -7.14 -25.34
N PRO A 273 -2.34 -5.82 -25.38
CA PRO A 273 -1.36 -5.14 -24.53
C PRO A 273 -1.51 -5.40 -23.02
N GLU A 274 -2.72 -5.41 -22.50
CA GLU A 274 -3.00 -5.70 -21.08
C GLU A 274 -2.54 -7.11 -20.69
N MET A 275 -2.81 -8.10 -21.54
CA MET A 275 -2.43 -9.49 -21.28
C MET A 275 -0.92 -9.72 -21.39
N GLU A 276 -0.23 -9.00 -22.28
CA GLU A 276 1.23 -9.03 -22.40
C GLU A 276 1.88 -8.40 -21.16
N GLU A 277 1.36 -7.27 -20.69
CA GLU A 277 1.81 -6.65 -19.44
C GLU A 277 1.60 -7.55 -18.24
N GLU A 278 0.38 -8.05 -18.03
CA GLU A 278 0.04 -8.97 -16.94
C GLU A 278 0.97 -10.21 -16.93
N LYS A 279 1.28 -10.75 -18.10
CA LYS A 279 2.22 -11.86 -18.23
C LYS A 279 3.64 -11.45 -17.86
N MET A 280 4.10 -10.30 -18.31
CA MET A 280 5.43 -9.78 -17.99
C MET A 280 5.56 -9.54 -16.48
N MET A 281 4.56 -8.92 -15.87
CA MET A 281 4.54 -8.67 -14.42
C MET A 281 4.57 -9.98 -13.62
N LYS A 282 3.85 -11.01 -14.05
CA LYS A 282 3.89 -12.35 -13.43
C LYS A 282 5.26 -13.02 -13.51
N GLU A 283 6.03 -12.76 -14.55
CA GLU A 283 7.39 -13.29 -14.71
C GLU A 283 8.41 -12.50 -13.87
N LEU A 284 8.21 -11.19 -13.70
CA LEU A 284 9.10 -10.31 -12.93
C LEU A 284 8.96 -10.52 -11.41
N TYR A 285 7.72 -10.55 -10.90
CA TYR A 285 7.46 -10.76 -9.48
C TYR A 285 7.47 -12.24 -9.15
N ASN A 286 8.64 -12.75 -8.81
CA ASN A 286 8.91 -14.19 -8.66
C ASN A 286 9.23 -14.64 -7.24
N ILE A 287 9.26 -13.72 -6.27
CA ILE A 287 9.41 -14.00 -4.85
C ILE A 287 8.15 -13.57 -4.12
N TYR A 288 7.39 -14.55 -3.60
CA TYR A 288 6.16 -14.32 -2.85
C TYR A 288 6.45 -14.42 -1.36
N THR A 289 5.97 -13.45 -0.59
CA THR A 289 6.27 -13.36 0.84
C THR A 289 5.03 -13.20 1.71
N VAL A 290 5.14 -13.68 2.93
CA VAL A 290 4.31 -13.25 4.05
C VAL A 290 5.21 -12.69 5.15
N ASN A 291 4.90 -11.47 5.60
CA ASN A 291 5.73 -10.73 6.55
C ASN A 291 7.23 -10.65 6.13
N GLY A 292 7.47 -10.42 4.82
CA GLY A 292 8.80 -10.30 4.23
C GLY A 292 9.60 -11.62 4.23
N LYS A 293 8.94 -12.77 4.31
CA LYS A 293 9.57 -14.09 4.28
C LYS A 293 8.86 -15.02 3.32
N SER A 294 9.63 -15.88 2.65
CA SER A 294 9.21 -16.83 1.63
C SER A 294 9.65 -18.25 1.99
N GLY A 295 8.83 -19.23 1.68
CA GLY A 295 9.14 -20.65 1.81
C GLY A 295 9.53 -21.05 3.23
N GLU A 296 10.72 -21.66 3.39
CA GLU A 296 11.20 -22.16 4.68
C GLU A 296 11.52 -21.06 5.71
N LEU A 297 11.63 -19.80 5.30
CA LEU A 297 11.86 -18.67 6.21
C LEU A 297 10.59 -18.17 6.89
N ILE A 298 9.41 -18.61 6.45
CA ILE A 298 8.13 -18.27 7.07
C ILE A 298 8.07 -18.90 8.47
N SER A 299 7.95 -18.06 9.49
CA SER A 299 7.87 -18.52 10.88
C SER A 299 6.55 -19.23 11.16
N PRO A 300 6.56 -20.39 11.82
CA PRO A 300 5.35 -21.07 12.23
C PRO A 300 4.49 -20.25 13.20
N LEU A 301 3.17 -20.32 13.05
CA LEU A 301 2.22 -19.78 14.00
C LEU A 301 2.01 -20.81 15.11
N ALA A 302 2.37 -20.46 16.34
CA ALA A 302 2.26 -21.38 17.49
C ALA A 302 0.94 -21.17 18.23
N VAL A 303 0.11 -22.21 18.27
CA VAL A 303 -1.22 -22.23 18.93
C VAL A 303 -1.37 -23.46 19.80
N ASN A 304 -2.40 -23.46 20.69
CA ASN A 304 -2.74 -24.63 21.50
C ASN A 304 -4.17 -25.08 21.22
N ILE A 305 -4.49 -26.34 21.56
CA ILE A 305 -5.88 -26.82 21.49
C ILE A 305 -6.77 -25.94 22.36
N GLY A 306 -7.87 -25.47 21.79
CA GLY A 306 -8.85 -24.62 22.45
C GLY A 306 -8.59 -23.12 22.30
N ASP A 307 -7.41 -22.71 21.82
CA ASP A 307 -7.14 -21.29 21.55
C ASP A 307 -8.16 -20.74 20.55
N VAL A 308 -8.68 -19.57 20.83
CA VAL A 308 -9.40 -18.71 19.88
C VAL A 308 -8.35 -17.90 19.14
N VAL A 309 -8.20 -18.15 17.85
CA VAL A 309 -7.19 -17.55 17.00
C VAL A 309 -7.81 -16.49 16.10
N LYS A 310 -7.19 -15.32 16.01
CA LYS A 310 -7.48 -14.29 15.01
C LYS A 310 -6.32 -14.15 14.05
N LEU A 311 -6.59 -14.26 12.77
CA LEU A 311 -5.66 -13.95 11.69
C LEU A 311 -6.10 -12.64 11.03
N ARG A 312 -5.17 -11.70 10.91
CA ARG A 312 -5.36 -10.44 10.19
C ARG A 312 -4.56 -10.51 8.89
N PHE A 313 -5.25 -10.67 7.80
CA PHE A 313 -4.65 -10.69 6.47
C PHE A 313 -4.65 -9.28 5.88
N ILE A 314 -3.51 -8.88 5.32
CA ILE A 314 -3.32 -7.61 4.61
C ILE A 314 -2.61 -7.97 3.30
N ASN A 315 -3.12 -7.51 2.17
CA ASN A 315 -2.43 -7.63 0.90
C ASN A 315 -1.78 -6.29 0.53
N ALA A 316 -0.47 -6.22 0.64
CA ALA A 316 0.35 -5.06 0.27
C ALA A 316 1.01 -5.22 -1.10
N GLY A 317 0.84 -6.38 -1.74
CA GLY A 317 1.39 -6.71 -3.05
C GLY A 317 0.55 -6.19 -4.22
N TYR A 318 0.92 -6.59 -5.43
CA TYR A 318 0.20 -6.21 -6.64
C TYR A 318 -0.79 -7.29 -7.11
N ARG A 319 -0.73 -8.52 -6.56
CA ARG A 319 -1.57 -9.66 -6.96
C ARG A 319 -2.66 -9.98 -5.95
N SER A 320 -3.76 -10.54 -6.46
CA SER A 320 -4.77 -11.16 -5.59
C SER A 320 -4.32 -12.54 -5.13
N HIS A 321 -4.52 -12.85 -3.84
CA HIS A 321 -4.21 -14.14 -3.24
C HIS A 321 -5.46 -14.87 -2.78
N GLY A 322 -5.56 -16.16 -3.07
CA GLY A 322 -6.59 -17.05 -2.56
C GLY A 322 -6.11 -17.78 -1.30
N ILE A 323 -6.58 -17.37 -0.14
CA ILE A 323 -6.16 -17.96 1.15
C ILE A 323 -7.07 -19.12 1.50
N HIS A 324 -6.48 -20.27 1.80
CA HIS A 324 -7.17 -21.46 2.29
C HIS A 324 -6.64 -21.86 3.66
N ILE A 325 -7.56 -22.17 4.60
CA ILE A 325 -7.25 -22.60 5.97
C ILE A 325 -7.75 -24.04 6.13
N PRO A 326 -6.94 -25.06 5.79
CA PRO A 326 -7.38 -26.43 5.64
C PRO A 326 -7.96 -27.04 6.92
N GLY A 327 -9.09 -27.72 6.77
CA GLY A 327 -9.72 -28.50 7.83
C GLY A 327 -10.33 -27.68 8.96
N GLN A 328 -10.09 -26.36 9.02
CA GLN A 328 -10.64 -25.49 10.06
C GLN A 328 -12.04 -25.00 9.69
N VAL A 329 -12.87 -24.79 10.72
CA VAL A 329 -14.12 -24.03 10.61
C VAL A 329 -13.81 -22.61 11.02
N VAL A 330 -13.91 -21.67 10.08
CA VAL A 330 -13.51 -20.30 10.28
C VAL A 330 -14.68 -19.33 10.10
N LYS A 331 -14.56 -18.13 10.68
CA LYS A 331 -15.47 -17.00 10.48
C LYS A 331 -14.69 -15.82 9.94
N ILE A 332 -15.19 -15.19 8.89
CA ILE A 332 -14.68 -13.91 8.43
C ILE A 332 -15.41 -12.82 9.20
N VAL A 333 -14.71 -12.21 10.15
CA VAL A 333 -15.34 -11.28 11.11
C VAL A 333 -15.25 -9.82 10.70
N SER A 334 -14.35 -9.51 9.75
CA SER A 334 -14.15 -8.14 9.27
C SER A 334 -13.58 -8.14 7.85
N THR A 335 -13.94 -7.12 7.08
CA THR A 335 -13.29 -6.74 5.82
C THR A 335 -12.90 -5.26 5.91
N ASP A 336 -11.69 -4.89 5.44
CA ASP A 336 -11.17 -3.52 5.40
C ASP A 336 -11.39 -2.75 6.72
N GLY A 337 -11.14 -3.44 7.86
CA GLY A 337 -11.33 -2.90 9.19
C GLY A 337 -12.79 -2.80 9.65
N GLN A 338 -13.77 -3.18 8.82
CA GLN A 338 -15.20 -3.09 9.13
C GLN A 338 -15.78 -4.45 9.53
N ASN A 339 -16.40 -4.51 10.70
CA ASN A 339 -16.97 -5.75 11.21
C ASN A 339 -18.17 -6.24 10.40
N ILE A 340 -18.23 -7.56 10.16
CA ILE A 340 -19.35 -8.22 9.52
C ILE A 340 -20.33 -8.73 10.58
N MET A 341 -21.55 -8.23 10.56
CA MET A 341 -22.57 -8.63 11.52
C MET A 341 -23.03 -10.06 11.32
N GLY A 342 -23.00 -10.87 12.40
CA GLY A 342 -23.45 -12.25 12.35
C GLY A 342 -22.63 -13.13 11.42
N ALA A 343 -21.31 -12.94 11.42
CA ALA A 343 -20.36 -13.76 10.65
C ALA A 343 -20.64 -15.26 10.83
N GLU A 344 -20.78 -15.97 9.73
CA GLU A 344 -21.15 -17.37 9.69
C GLU A 344 -19.91 -18.27 9.59
N GLU A 345 -20.06 -19.53 9.98
CA GLU A 345 -19.01 -20.53 9.85
C GLU A 345 -18.90 -21.01 8.41
N ILE A 346 -17.69 -20.93 7.87
CA ILE A 346 -17.32 -21.51 6.57
C ILE A 346 -16.21 -22.52 6.74
N LYS A 347 -16.07 -23.44 5.80
CA LYS A 347 -15.04 -24.46 5.84
C LYS A 347 -14.57 -24.81 4.43
N ASP A 348 -13.26 -25.01 4.29
CA ASP A 348 -12.62 -25.42 3.04
C ASP A 348 -13.06 -24.56 1.83
N GLN A 349 -12.99 -23.24 1.99
CA GLN A 349 -13.22 -22.25 0.93
C GLN A 349 -12.00 -21.36 0.76
N ILE A 350 -11.81 -20.84 -0.46
CA ILE A 350 -10.76 -19.87 -0.77
C ILE A 350 -11.29 -18.46 -0.47
N ILE A 351 -10.57 -17.73 0.37
CA ILE A 351 -10.81 -16.31 0.66
C ILE A 351 -9.88 -15.51 -0.24
N THR A 352 -10.42 -14.89 -1.30
CA THR A 352 -9.64 -14.03 -2.18
C THR A 352 -9.42 -12.69 -1.49
N ILE A 353 -8.15 -12.27 -1.42
CA ILE A 353 -7.73 -10.96 -0.93
C ILE A 353 -6.99 -10.22 -2.04
N ALA A 354 -7.55 -9.12 -2.52
CA ALA A 354 -6.96 -8.31 -3.57
C ALA A 354 -5.97 -7.27 -3.01
N PRO A 355 -5.10 -6.70 -3.85
CA PRO A 355 -4.24 -5.58 -3.45
C PRO A 355 -4.99 -4.49 -2.69
N GLY A 356 -4.49 -4.09 -1.53
CA GLY A 356 -5.10 -3.10 -0.65
C GLY A 356 -6.17 -3.64 0.31
N GLU A 357 -6.77 -4.81 0.06
CA GLU A 357 -7.81 -5.38 0.92
C GLU A 357 -7.26 -5.96 2.22
N ARG A 358 -8.13 -6.03 3.24
CA ARG A 358 -7.85 -6.70 4.51
C ARG A 358 -9.02 -7.58 4.89
N TYR A 359 -8.70 -8.75 5.48
CA TYR A 359 -9.68 -9.68 6.05
C TYR A 359 -9.24 -10.14 7.44
N ASP A 360 -10.13 -10.04 8.44
CA ASP A 360 -9.92 -10.66 9.75
C ASP A 360 -10.70 -11.97 9.82
N VAL A 361 -9.99 -13.05 10.14
CA VAL A 361 -10.56 -14.40 10.24
C VAL A 361 -10.37 -14.95 11.63
N GLU A 362 -11.43 -15.54 12.20
CA GLU A 362 -11.38 -16.15 13.53
C GLU A 362 -11.74 -17.65 13.45
N PHE A 363 -11.05 -18.46 14.25
CA PHE A 363 -11.37 -19.87 14.43
C PHE A 363 -10.92 -20.37 15.80
N VAL A 364 -11.47 -21.52 16.22
CA VAL A 364 -11.07 -22.23 17.44
C VAL A 364 -10.27 -23.46 17.05
N VAL A 365 -9.09 -23.64 17.64
CA VAL A 365 -8.25 -24.81 17.41
C VAL A 365 -8.91 -26.03 18.04
N GLN A 366 -9.48 -26.94 17.21
CA GLN A 366 -10.31 -28.06 17.70
C GLN A 366 -9.57 -29.40 17.79
N SER A 367 -8.36 -29.51 17.22
CA SER A 367 -7.59 -30.76 17.19
C SER A 367 -6.11 -30.54 17.46
N ASP A 368 -5.38 -31.61 17.80
CA ASP A 368 -3.93 -31.64 17.94
C ASP A 368 -3.18 -31.74 16.59
N GLN A 369 -3.91 -31.66 15.48
CA GLN A 369 -3.36 -31.70 14.14
C GLN A 369 -2.81 -30.35 13.74
N SER A 370 -1.50 -30.24 13.57
CA SER A 370 -0.85 -29.09 12.93
C SER A 370 -1.20 -29.07 11.44
N PHE A 371 -1.29 -27.88 10.83
CA PHE A 371 -1.70 -27.71 9.44
C PHE A 371 -0.91 -26.58 8.77
N VAL A 372 -1.06 -26.42 7.47
CA VAL A 372 -0.50 -25.31 6.70
C VAL A 372 -1.66 -24.46 6.18
N ILE A 373 -1.63 -23.17 6.44
CA ILE A 373 -2.43 -22.20 5.68
C ILE A 373 -1.75 -22.10 4.33
N ASP A 374 -2.46 -22.46 3.28
CA ASP A 374 -1.95 -22.41 1.91
C ASP A 374 -2.56 -21.26 1.11
N VAL A 375 -1.85 -20.82 0.09
CA VAL A 375 -2.25 -19.72 -0.77
C VAL A 375 -2.31 -20.22 -2.21
N HIS A 376 -3.38 -19.84 -2.89
CA HIS A 376 -3.67 -20.20 -4.27
C HIS A 376 -3.69 -18.96 -5.13
N ASP A 377 -2.85 -18.90 -6.15
CA ASP A 377 -2.86 -17.85 -7.16
C ASP A 377 -3.57 -18.37 -8.40
N GLU A 378 -4.65 -17.74 -8.84
CA GLU A 378 -5.45 -18.18 -10.00
C GLU A 378 -5.83 -19.67 -9.97
N ASN A 379 -6.19 -20.19 -8.78
CA ASN A 379 -6.43 -21.61 -8.50
C ASN A 379 -5.19 -22.53 -8.59
N LEU A 380 -3.98 -21.97 -8.68
CA LEU A 380 -2.72 -22.70 -8.58
C LEU A 380 -2.15 -22.55 -7.18
N TYR A 381 -1.67 -23.65 -6.63
CA TYR A 381 -1.03 -23.67 -5.32
C TYR A 381 0.33 -22.95 -5.36
N ASN A 382 0.53 -21.98 -4.46
CA ASN A 382 1.79 -21.25 -4.38
C ASN A 382 2.74 -21.91 -3.36
N ASP A 383 3.77 -22.60 -3.85
CA ASP A 383 4.73 -23.30 -3.01
C ASP A 383 5.56 -22.38 -2.10
N GLN A 384 5.63 -21.08 -2.39
CA GLN A 384 6.40 -20.11 -1.61
C GLN A 384 5.61 -19.55 -0.41
N LEU A 385 4.27 -19.63 -0.43
CA LEU A 385 3.36 -19.11 0.60
C LEU A 385 2.70 -20.21 1.41
N LYS A 386 3.51 -20.99 2.12
CA LYS A 386 3.07 -22.04 3.06
C LYS A 386 3.27 -21.55 4.48
N ILE A 387 2.19 -21.23 5.19
CA ILE A 387 2.26 -20.72 6.56
C ILE A 387 1.97 -21.87 7.54
N PRO A 388 3.00 -22.46 8.21
CA PRO A 388 2.78 -23.54 9.14
C PRO A 388 2.03 -23.07 10.39
N VAL A 389 1.00 -23.80 10.81
CA VAL A 389 0.34 -23.62 12.10
C VAL A 389 0.65 -24.83 12.97
N VAL A 390 1.42 -24.63 14.03
CA VAL A 390 1.92 -25.68 14.92
C VAL A 390 1.09 -25.69 16.19
N VAL A 391 0.37 -26.81 16.41
CA VAL A 391 -0.49 -27.00 17.58
C VAL A 391 0.27 -27.74 18.67
N ASP A 392 0.24 -27.23 19.91
CA ASP A 392 0.90 -27.77 21.11
C ASP A 392 2.39 -28.12 20.93
N GLY A 393 3.07 -27.48 19.95
CA GLY A 393 4.47 -27.73 19.61
C GLY A 393 4.73 -28.99 18.77
N GLU A 394 3.71 -29.68 18.29
CA GLU A 394 3.78 -30.92 17.52
C GLU A 394 3.99 -30.65 16.01
N SER A 395 5.22 -30.28 15.62
CA SER A 395 5.56 -29.96 14.22
C SER A 395 5.56 -31.20 13.30
N ASP A 396 5.71 -32.41 13.87
CA ASP A 396 5.79 -33.67 13.09
C ASP A 396 4.42 -34.16 12.56
N LYS A 397 3.33 -33.51 12.98
CA LYS A 397 1.95 -33.84 12.62
C LYS A 397 1.31 -32.80 11.69
N ILE A 398 2.03 -32.30 10.73
CA ILE A 398 1.48 -31.29 9.81
C ILE A 398 0.57 -32.00 8.80
N LEU A 399 -0.70 -31.58 8.75
CA LEU A 399 -1.64 -31.99 7.71
C LEU A 399 -1.26 -31.23 6.42
N VAL A 400 -0.90 -31.98 5.41
CA VAL A 400 -0.80 -31.48 4.04
C VAL A 400 -2.06 -31.95 3.31
N GLU A 401 -2.95 -31.01 3.01
CA GLU A 401 -4.18 -31.34 2.28
C GLU A 401 -3.89 -31.82 0.83
N ASP A 402 -4.85 -32.52 0.26
CA ASP A 402 -4.83 -32.93 -1.14
C ASP A 402 -5.07 -31.71 -2.02
N ILE A 403 -3.99 -31.15 -2.57
CA ILE A 403 -4.00 -29.96 -3.45
C ILE A 403 -4.77 -30.19 -4.76
N THR A 404 -5.23 -31.43 -5.03
CA THR A 404 -6.04 -31.75 -6.22
C THR A 404 -7.54 -31.50 -6.00
N LYS A 405 -7.96 -31.18 -4.77
CA LYS A 405 -9.36 -30.92 -4.45
C LYS A 405 -9.74 -29.54 -5.00
N GLU A 406 -10.79 -29.49 -5.80
CA GLU A 406 -11.38 -28.24 -6.24
C GLU A 406 -12.07 -27.54 -5.05
N LEU A 407 -11.60 -26.35 -4.68
CA LEU A 407 -12.15 -25.54 -3.61
C LEU A 407 -13.11 -24.50 -4.19
N LEU A 408 -14.15 -24.17 -3.42
CA LEU A 408 -15.06 -23.09 -3.79
C LEU A 408 -14.50 -21.75 -3.30
N ASN A 409 -14.65 -20.72 -4.11
CA ASN A 409 -14.37 -19.36 -3.67
C ASN A 409 -15.45 -18.89 -2.68
N PHE A 410 -15.00 -18.21 -1.63
CA PHE A 410 -15.89 -17.54 -0.68
C PHE A 410 -16.59 -16.36 -1.36
N ASP A 411 -17.89 -16.21 -1.10
CA ASP A 411 -18.72 -15.13 -1.64
C ASP A 411 -19.31 -14.28 -0.50
N LEU A 412 -18.96 -13.00 -0.50
CA LEU A 412 -19.45 -12.01 0.47
C LEU A 412 -20.91 -11.62 0.26
N SER A 413 -21.50 -11.82 -0.94
CA SER A 413 -22.78 -11.23 -1.34
C SER A 413 -23.97 -11.71 -0.50
N GLY A 414 -23.88 -12.93 0.03
CA GLY A 414 -24.87 -13.53 0.91
C GLY A 414 -24.41 -13.79 2.33
N TYR A 415 -23.19 -13.34 2.69
CA TYR A 415 -22.55 -13.68 3.95
C TYR A 415 -23.01 -12.80 5.12
N GLY A 416 -23.12 -13.41 6.30
CA GLY A 416 -23.52 -12.75 7.55
C GLY A 416 -25.02 -12.54 7.70
N SER A 417 -25.42 -12.02 8.85
CA SER A 417 -26.83 -11.80 9.16
C SER A 417 -27.40 -10.63 8.41
N TYR A 418 -28.46 -10.87 7.66
CA TYR A 418 -29.19 -9.78 6.99
C TYR A 418 -29.59 -8.70 7.98
N SER A 419 -29.30 -7.48 7.63
CA SER A 419 -29.88 -6.28 8.23
C SER A 419 -30.07 -5.21 7.15
N GLU A 420 -30.99 -4.27 7.37
CA GLU A 420 -31.10 -3.13 6.48
C GLU A 420 -29.82 -2.31 6.58
N GLY A 421 -29.15 -2.12 5.45
CA GLY A 421 -27.94 -1.31 5.38
C GLY A 421 -28.24 0.19 5.56
N GLN A 422 -27.20 0.99 5.63
CA GLN A 422 -27.34 2.45 5.68
C GLN A 422 -27.86 2.98 4.34
N PHE A 423 -27.52 2.31 3.23
CA PHE A 423 -27.89 2.69 1.88
C PHE A 423 -28.62 1.55 1.17
N THR A 424 -29.54 1.92 0.26
CA THR A 424 -30.29 1.00 -0.60
C THR A 424 -30.16 1.41 -2.06
N ILE A 425 -30.35 0.48 -2.99
CA ILE A 425 -30.19 0.76 -4.44
C ILE A 425 -31.17 1.85 -4.93
N ASP A 426 -32.41 1.84 -4.42
CA ASP A 426 -33.52 2.64 -4.94
C ASP A 426 -33.74 3.96 -4.17
N GLN A 427 -32.93 4.29 -3.16
CA GLN A 427 -33.07 5.58 -2.48
C GLN A 427 -32.60 6.74 -3.37
N GLU A 428 -32.99 7.97 -3.04
CA GLU A 428 -32.45 9.16 -3.68
C GLU A 428 -31.00 9.40 -3.22
N TYR A 429 -30.14 9.73 -4.17
CA TYR A 429 -28.74 10.08 -3.97
C TYR A 429 -28.48 11.51 -4.44
N ASP A 430 -27.64 12.24 -3.71
CA ASP A 430 -27.25 13.60 -4.07
C ASP A 430 -26.31 13.61 -5.29
N VAL A 431 -25.46 12.58 -5.40
CA VAL A 431 -24.55 12.36 -6.52
C VAL A 431 -24.63 10.90 -6.96
N GLU A 432 -24.87 10.68 -8.26
CA GLU A 432 -24.80 9.36 -8.90
C GLU A 432 -23.84 9.42 -10.07
N GLN A 433 -22.85 8.51 -10.12
CA GLN A 433 -21.88 8.49 -11.21
C GLN A 433 -21.51 7.08 -11.64
N GLY A 434 -21.42 6.86 -12.96
CA GLY A 434 -20.81 5.68 -13.56
C GLY A 434 -19.29 5.85 -13.64
N ILE A 435 -18.58 4.80 -13.31
CA ILE A 435 -17.13 4.69 -13.32
C ILE A 435 -16.77 3.51 -14.23
N GLU A 436 -16.39 3.82 -15.46
CA GLU A 436 -15.88 2.82 -16.40
C GLU A 436 -14.36 2.67 -16.19
N LEU A 437 -13.93 1.46 -15.87
CA LEU A 437 -12.52 1.09 -15.76
C LEU A 437 -12.11 0.44 -17.08
N ASN A 438 -11.06 0.97 -17.70
CA ASN A 438 -10.63 0.53 -19.02
C ASN A 438 -9.14 0.85 -19.23
N SER A 439 -8.58 0.44 -20.36
CA SER A 439 -7.27 0.83 -20.84
C SER A 439 -7.32 1.45 -22.23
N LYS A 440 -6.25 2.10 -22.61
CA LYS A 440 -6.00 2.59 -23.98
C LYS A 440 -4.51 2.57 -24.27
N VAL A 441 -4.14 2.47 -25.54
CA VAL A 441 -2.75 2.66 -25.96
C VAL A 441 -2.62 4.05 -26.56
N ASP A 442 -1.80 4.91 -25.94
CA ASP A 442 -1.44 6.20 -26.45
C ASP A 442 0.08 6.32 -26.61
N ASN A 443 0.56 6.74 -27.78
CA ASN A 443 1.99 6.90 -28.09
C ASN A 443 2.85 5.65 -27.76
N ASN A 444 2.33 4.45 -28.01
CA ASN A 444 2.94 3.15 -27.68
C ASN A 444 3.13 2.89 -26.17
N LYS A 445 2.39 3.61 -25.32
CA LYS A 445 2.31 3.37 -23.88
C LYS A 445 0.92 2.87 -23.56
N LEU A 446 0.82 1.81 -22.77
CA LEU A 446 -0.43 1.37 -22.18
C LEU A 446 -0.79 2.33 -21.04
N GLU A 447 -1.99 2.87 -21.08
CA GLU A 447 -2.54 3.74 -20.07
C GLU A 447 -3.84 3.13 -19.54
N TYR A 448 -4.02 3.15 -18.22
CA TYR A 448 -5.25 2.72 -17.58
C TYR A 448 -6.11 3.94 -17.25
N THR A 449 -7.42 3.82 -17.48
CA THR A 449 -8.31 4.99 -17.49
C THR A 449 -9.53 4.81 -16.61
N ILE A 450 -10.00 5.92 -16.06
CA ILE A 450 -11.34 6.07 -15.48
C ILE A 450 -12.17 6.94 -16.44
N ASN A 451 -13.27 6.38 -16.95
CA ASN A 451 -14.13 7.06 -17.94
C ASN A 451 -13.36 7.57 -19.17
N GLY A 452 -12.37 6.78 -19.64
CA GLY A 452 -11.57 7.06 -20.83
C GLY A 452 -10.46 8.11 -20.65
N THR A 453 -10.24 8.62 -19.44
CA THR A 453 -9.22 9.62 -19.12
C THR A 453 -8.24 9.13 -18.06
N THR A 454 -6.99 9.57 -18.14
CA THR A 454 -5.99 9.39 -17.08
C THR A 454 -6.15 10.44 -15.98
N PHE A 455 -5.43 10.31 -14.87
CA PHE A 455 -5.54 11.18 -13.70
C PHE A 455 -5.46 12.67 -14.02
N ASP A 456 -4.48 13.07 -14.84
CA ASP A 456 -4.26 14.48 -15.18
C ASP A 456 -5.39 15.10 -16.01
N GLU A 457 -6.08 14.26 -16.80
CA GLU A 457 -7.18 14.67 -17.68
C GLU A 457 -8.55 14.52 -17.03
N SER A 458 -8.63 13.74 -15.94
CA SER A 458 -9.89 13.35 -15.31
C SER A 458 -10.62 14.53 -14.68
N GLN A 459 -11.94 14.57 -14.86
CA GLN A 459 -12.77 15.51 -14.11
C GLN A 459 -13.01 14.98 -12.71
N PRO A 460 -12.90 15.81 -11.67
CA PRO A 460 -13.15 15.38 -10.30
C PRO A 460 -14.64 15.05 -10.08
N ILE A 461 -14.90 14.08 -9.22
CA ILE A 461 -16.23 13.92 -8.61
C ILE A 461 -16.36 15.04 -7.57
N THR A 462 -17.33 15.94 -7.80
CA THR A 462 -17.57 17.07 -6.89
C THR A 462 -18.73 16.76 -5.97
N ILE A 463 -18.47 16.76 -4.67
CA ILE A 463 -19.42 16.49 -3.59
C ILE A 463 -19.40 17.62 -2.56
N LYS A 464 -20.26 17.54 -1.56
CA LYS A 464 -20.21 18.44 -0.38
C LYS A 464 -20.57 17.68 0.89
N THR A 465 -20.22 18.24 2.02
CA THR A 465 -20.49 17.65 3.33
C THR A 465 -21.95 17.29 3.53
N GLY A 466 -22.18 16.02 3.83
CA GLY A 466 -23.51 15.45 4.09
C GLY A 466 -24.16 14.79 2.89
N ASP A 467 -23.67 14.98 1.66
CA ASP A 467 -24.18 14.31 0.46
C ASP A 467 -24.10 12.77 0.64
N ILE A 468 -25.03 12.09 -0.01
CA ILE A 468 -25.03 10.63 -0.16
C ILE A 468 -24.68 10.32 -1.60
N ILE A 469 -23.61 9.56 -1.81
CA ILE A 469 -23.02 9.29 -3.12
C ILE A 469 -23.27 7.83 -3.49
N LYS A 470 -23.65 7.60 -4.76
CA LYS A 470 -23.71 6.27 -5.38
C LYS A 470 -22.74 6.23 -6.56
N LEU A 471 -21.80 5.28 -6.54
CA LEU A 471 -20.92 5.00 -7.66
C LEU A 471 -21.26 3.64 -8.26
N THR A 472 -21.23 3.56 -9.58
CA THR A 472 -21.40 2.30 -10.32
C THR A 472 -20.12 2.04 -11.08
N TYR A 473 -19.32 1.10 -10.60
CA TYR A 473 -18.11 0.64 -11.28
C TYR A 473 -18.47 -0.42 -12.32
N GLU A 474 -17.85 -0.35 -13.48
CA GLU A 474 -17.93 -1.35 -14.52
C GLU A 474 -16.53 -1.57 -15.13
N ASN A 475 -15.97 -2.78 -14.99
CA ASN A 475 -14.67 -3.11 -15.56
C ASN A 475 -14.85 -3.57 -17.02
N LYS A 476 -14.33 -2.77 -17.96
CA LYS A 476 -14.33 -3.03 -19.41
C LYS A 476 -12.98 -3.52 -19.92
N SER A 477 -11.95 -3.53 -19.08
CA SER A 477 -10.63 -4.04 -19.41
C SER A 477 -10.57 -5.57 -19.32
N LEU A 478 -9.42 -6.16 -19.60
CA LEU A 478 -9.20 -7.61 -19.50
C LEU A 478 -8.46 -8.02 -18.22
N VAL A 479 -8.15 -7.08 -17.34
CA VAL A 479 -7.40 -7.31 -16.11
C VAL A 479 -8.20 -6.87 -14.87
N ASP A 480 -7.81 -7.34 -13.71
CA ASP A 480 -8.44 -7.02 -12.43
C ASP A 480 -8.13 -5.58 -11.99
N HIS A 481 -9.11 -4.91 -11.38
CA HIS A 481 -8.93 -3.58 -10.79
C HIS A 481 -9.46 -3.55 -9.36
N PRO A 482 -8.60 -3.66 -8.33
CA PRO A 482 -8.96 -3.36 -6.95
C PRO A 482 -9.06 -1.84 -6.77
N MET A 483 -10.29 -1.30 -6.69
CA MET A 483 -10.54 0.13 -6.58
C MET A 483 -10.59 0.57 -5.12
N HIS A 484 -9.72 1.51 -4.75
CA HIS A 484 -9.62 2.09 -3.41
C HIS A 484 -10.18 3.52 -3.36
N LEU A 485 -10.88 3.83 -2.27
CA LEU A 485 -11.46 5.15 -1.98
C LEU A 485 -10.84 5.73 -0.71
N HIS A 486 -10.14 6.84 -0.83
CA HIS A 486 -9.54 7.52 0.30
C HIS A 486 -10.55 8.19 1.23
N GLY A 487 -10.26 8.17 2.52
CA GLY A 487 -10.96 8.93 3.55
C GLY A 487 -12.37 8.49 3.89
N HIS A 488 -12.92 7.48 3.21
CA HIS A 488 -14.30 7.01 3.40
C HIS A 488 -14.41 5.50 3.35
N PHE A 489 -15.38 4.96 4.10
CA PHE A 489 -15.89 3.61 3.88
C PHE A 489 -17.12 3.67 3.00
N PHE A 490 -17.27 2.69 2.12
CA PHE A 490 -18.46 2.53 1.30
C PHE A 490 -19.18 1.20 1.59
N GLN A 491 -20.50 1.20 1.46
CA GLN A 491 -21.30 0.00 1.50
C GLN A 491 -21.45 -0.57 0.08
N ILE A 492 -21.23 -1.88 -0.10
CA ILE A 492 -21.54 -2.56 -1.36
C ILE A 492 -23.04 -2.84 -1.41
N LEU A 493 -23.69 -2.43 -2.49
CA LEU A 493 -25.14 -2.59 -2.68
C LEU A 493 -25.48 -3.76 -3.60
N SER A 494 -24.76 -3.93 -4.70
CA SER A 494 -24.98 -5.01 -5.65
C SER A 494 -23.73 -5.37 -6.43
N LYS A 495 -23.74 -6.60 -6.96
CA LYS A 495 -22.80 -7.10 -7.97
C LYS A 495 -23.60 -7.61 -9.16
N ASP A 496 -23.25 -7.22 -10.39
CA ASP A 496 -23.89 -7.64 -11.65
C ASP A 496 -25.43 -7.55 -11.61
N ASP A 497 -25.93 -6.40 -11.10
CA ASP A 497 -27.34 -6.11 -10.87
C ASP A 497 -28.02 -7.00 -9.81
N ILE A 498 -27.28 -7.86 -9.09
CA ILE A 498 -27.79 -8.70 -8.00
C ILE A 498 -27.50 -8.02 -6.66
N PRO A 499 -28.53 -7.63 -5.87
CA PRO A 499 -28.34 -7.03 -4.56
C PRO A 499 -27.64 -7.98 -3.58
N PHE A 500 -26.83 -7.43 -2.69
CA PHE A 500 -26.29 -8.17 -1.55
C PHE A 500 -27.43 -8.52 -0.59
N THR A 501 -27.44 -9.76 -0.10
CA THR A 501 -28.56 -10.33 0.69
C THR A 501 -28.16 -10.74 2.11
N GLY A 502 -26.86 -10.70 2.42
CA GLY A 502 -26.31 -10.97 3.76
C GLY A 502 -26.25 -9.73 4.65
N ALA A 503 -25.22 -9.62 5.46
CA ALA A 503 -24.93 -8.41 6.20
C ALA A 503 -24.55 -7.26 5.25
N PRO A 504 -24.80 -6.01 5.61
CA PRO A 504 -24.22 -4.87 4.90
C PRO A 504 -22.70 -4.96 4.94
N ILE A 505 -22.08 -5.07 3.78
CA ILE A 505 -20.61 -5.17 3.66
C ILE A 505 -20.03 -3.77 3.42
N TRP A 506 -19.12 -3.38 4.30
CA TRP A 506 -18.42 -2.11 4.25
C TRP A 506 -16.96 -2.34 3.90
N LYS A 507 -16.44 -1.57 2.97
CA LYS A 507 -15.06 -1.65 2.49
C LYS A 507 -14.51 -0.26 2.17
N ASP A 508 -13.23 -0.19 1.91
CA ASP A 508 -12.57 0.96 1.27
C ASP A 508 -11.86 0.55 -0.03
N THR A 509 -11.67 -0.75 -0.24
CA THR A 509 -11.04 -1.33 -1.44
C THR A 509 -11.90 -2.46 -1.98
N LEU A 510 -12.17 -2.49 -3.27
CA LEU A 510 -13.07 -3.47 -3.90
C LEU A 510 -12.47 -4.01 -5.20
N LEU A 511 -12.23 -5.33 -5.24
CA LEU A 511 -11.82 -6.02 -6.46
C LEU A 511 -12.95 -6.06 -7.49
N ILE A 512 -12.69 -5.55 -8.69
CA ILE A 512 -13.62 -5.56 -9.82
C ILE A 512 -12.96 -6.29 -10.99
N LYS A 513 -13.39 -7.53 -11.22
CA LYS A 513 -12.84 -8.39 -12.28
C LYS A 513 -13.36 -7.99 -13.66
N PRO A 514 -12.69 -8.42 -14.75
CA PRO A 514 -13.15 -8.19 -16.11
C PRO A 514 -14.63 -8.53 -16.32
N GLY A 515 -15.39 -7.55 -16.81
CA GLY A 515 -16.83 -7.68 -17.09
C GLY A 515 -17.75 -7.54 -15.87
N GLU A 516 -17.22 -7.45 -14.65
CA GLU A 516 -18.04 -7.26 -13.44
C GLU A 516 -18.52 -5.81 -13.30
N LYS A 517 -19.69 -5.68 -12.68
CA LYS A 517 -20.28 -4.41 -12.30
C LYS A 517 -20.65 -4.39 -10.83
N TYR A 518 -20.19 -3.35 -10.11
CA TYR A 518 -20.55 -3.13 -8.71
C TYR A 518 -21.24 -1.79 -8.52
N VAL A 519 -22.22 -1.77 -7.62
CA VAL A 519 -22.82 -0.53 -7.12
C VAL A 519 -22.42 -0.37 -5.66
N ILE A 520 -21.83 0.78 -5.33
CA ILE A 520 -21.46 1.14 -3.97
C ILE A 520 -22.12 2.45 -3.57
N ALA A 521 -22.23 2.69 -2.25
CA ALA A 521 -22.66 3.98 -1.73
C ALA A 521 -21.86 4.37 -0.50
N PHE A 522 -21.63 5.68 -0.36
CA PHE A 522 -20.99 6.25 0.82
C PHE A 522 -21.58 7.61 1.17
N LYS A 523 -21.29 8.07 2.38
CA LYS A 523 -21.68 9.39 2.85
C LYS A 523 -20.47 10.31 2.85
N ALA A 524 -20.64 11.52 2.36
CA ALA A 524 -19.65 12.58 2.43
C ALA A 524 -19.57 13.17 3.85
N ASP A 525 -18.93 12.48 4.79
CA ASP A 525 -18.84 12.87 6.21
C ASP A 525 -17.40 13.16 6.69
N ASN A 526 -16.42 13.07 5.78
CA ASN A 526 -15.04 13.46 6.03
C ASN A 526 -14.61 14.54 5.01
N PRO A 527 -14.91 15.83 5.25
CA PRO A 527 -14.60 16.91 4.32
C PRO A 527 -13.10 16.99 4.01
N GLY A 528 -12.76 16.99 2.71
CA GLY A 528 -11.36 16.97 2.27
C GLY A 528 -11.21 17.04 0.76
N ASN A 529 -9.97 16.91 0.34
CA ASN A 529 -9.58 16.56 -1.02
C ASN A 529 -9.13 15.11 -0.99
N TRP A 530 -9.80 14.27 -1.75
CA TRP A 530 -9.60 12.83 -1.76
C TRP A 530 -9.34 12.32 -3.17
N VAL A 531 -8.87 11.10 -3.28
CA VAL A 531 -8.76 10.37 -4.53
C VAL A 531 -9.43 9.01 -4.42
N GLN A 532 -9.79 8.44 -5.57
CA GLN A 532 -9.99 7.02 -5.77
C GLN A 532 -9.02 6.55 -6.84
N HIS A 533 -8.48 5.34 -6.69
CA HIS A 533 -7.54 4.79 -7.66
C HIS A 533 -7.55 3.25 -7.65
N CYS A 534 -7.00 2.64 -8.68
CA CYS A 534 -6.70 1.22 -8.69
C CYS A 534 -5.58 0.92 -7.69
N HIS A 535 -5.71 -0.12 -6.90
CA HIS A 535 -4.68 -0.53 -5.94
C HIS A 535 -3.75 -1.63 -6.49
N GLU A 536 -3.93 -2.05 -7.72
CA GLU A 536 -2.80 -2.48 -8.53
C GLU A 536 -2.07 -1.18 -8.90
N LEU A 537 -0.95 -0.90 -8.20
CA LEU A 537 -0.34 0.43 -8.21
C LEU A 537 0.33 0.80 -9.54
N HIS A 538 0.69 -0.20 -10.38
CA HIS A 538 1.18 0.07 -11.73
C HIS A 538 0.05 0.60 -12.63
N HIS A 539 -1.20 0.10 -12.45
CA HIS A 539 -2.37 0.66 -13.13
C HIS A 539 -2.66 2.09 -12.67
N ALA A 540 -2.51 2.37 -11.37
CA ALA A 540 -2.65 3.73 -10.84
C ALA A 540 -1.61 4.67 -11.43
N SER A 541 -0.32 4.27 -11.42
CA SER A 541 0.77 5.06 -12.00
C SER A 541 0.67 5.22 -13.53
N ALA A 542 -0.01 4.28 -14.20
CA ALA A 542 -0.36 4.38 -15.61
C ALA A 542 -1.64 5.17 -15.89
N GLY A 543 -2.26 5.80 -14.85
CA GLY A 543 -3.32 6.78 -14.99
C GLY A 543 -4.66 6.46 -14.34
N MET A 544 -4.89 5.25 -13.77
CA MET A 544 -6.18 4.86 -13.18
C MET A 544 -6.39 5.47 -11.79
N MET A 545 -6.51 6.78 -11.75
CA MET A 545 -6.80 7.57 -10.56
C MET A 545 -7.76 8.72 -10.89
N GLN A 546 -8.60 9.14 -9.92
CA GLN A 546 -9.54 10.24 -10.06
C GLN A 546 -9.71 11.00 -8.74
N LYS A 547 -9.86 12.33 -8.83
CA LYS A 547 -10.07 13.22 -7.69
C LYS A 547 -11.51 13.21 -7.21
N ILE A 548 -11.70 13.28 -5.87
CA ILE A 548 -13.00 13.52 -5.22
C ILE A 548 -12.86 14.78 -4.37
N ILE A 549 -13.59 15.84 -4.71
CA ILE A 549 -13.42 17.17 -4.15
C ILE A 549 -14.69 17.60 -3.42
N TYR A 550 -14.54 17.98 -2.16
CA TYR A 550 -15.61 18.63 -1.43
C TYR A 550 -15.67 20.12 -1.79
N SER A 551 -16.77 20.54 -2.40
CA SER A 551 -16.98 21.93 -2.85
C SER A 551 -17.12 22.95 -1.71
N ASP A 552 -17.42 22.48 -0.50
CA ASP A 552 -17.55 23.27 0.73
C ASP A 552 -16.35 23.13 1.68
N TYR A 553 -15.29 22.40 1.27
CA TYR A 553 -14.03 22.29 2.00
C TYR A 553 -12.99 23.25 1.42
N LYS A 554 -12.21 23.85 2.31
CA LYS A 554 -11.06 24.66 1.93
C LYS A 554 -9.79 24.02 2.49
N SER A 555 -8.98 23.47 1.60
CA SER A 555 -7.67 22.91 1.98
C SER A 555 -6.77 24.00 2.60
N SER A 556 -6.06 23.62 3.66
CA SER A 556 -4.96 24.42 4.21
C SER A 556 -3.67 24.28 3.39
N TYR A 557 -3.54 23.19 2.62
CA TYR A 557 -2.44 22.95 1.70
C TYR A 557 -2.72 23.61 0.34
N THR A 558 -1.70 24.26 -0.20
CA THR A 558 -1.74 24.84 -1.56
C THR A 558 -0.55 24.31 -2.33
N PRO A 559 -0.78 23.47 -3.38
CA PRO A 559 0.29 22.94 -4.20
C PRO A 559 1.12 24.07 -4.85
N ASP A 560 2.44 23.94 -4.82
CA ASP A 560 3.31 24.75 -5.67
C ASP A 560 3.33 24.14 -7.09
N PRO A 561 2.79 24.83 -8.11
CA PRO A 561 2.75 24.31 -9.49
C PRO A 561 4.14 24.14 -10.12
N ASN A 562 5.19 24.67 -9.51
CA ASN A 562 6.57 24.50 -9.95
C ASN A 562 7.29 23.37 -9.20
N ASN A 563 6.65 22.77 -8.19
CA ASN A 563 7.22 21.64 -7.47
C ASN A 563 7.06 20.37 -8.31
N THR A 564 8.13 19.95 -8.98
CA THR A 564 8.17 18.74 -9.80
C THR A 564 8.57 17.48 -9.01
N VAL A 565 8.77 17.61 -7.71
CA VAL A 565 9.17 16.53 -6.81
C VAL A 565 7.97 15.67 -6.43
N ASN A 566 6.80 16.31 -6.25
CA ASN A 566 5.58 15.63 -5.87
C ASN A 566 5.06 14.75 -7.02
N LYS A 567 4.94 13.47 -6.77
CA LYS A 567 4.40 12.46 -7.70
C LYS A 567 3.42 11.59 -6.91
N PRO A 568 2.11 11.88 -7.01
CA PRO A 568 1.11 11.14 -6.23
C PRO A 568 0.96 9.68 -6.62
N GLU A 569 1.42 9.30 -7.83
CA GLU A 569 1.55 7.92 -8.34
C GLU A 569 2.75 7.79 -9.28
#